data_04339b2f405dfb371cdc0a00b52517b9
#
_entry.id   04339b2f405dfb371cdc0a00b52517b9
#
_cell.length_a   1.000
_cell.length_b   1.000
_cell.length_c   1.000
_cell.angle_alpha   90.00
_cell.angle_beta   90.00
_cell.angle_gamma   90.00
#
_symmetry.space_group_name_H-M   'P 1'
#
loop_
_entity.id
_entity.type
_entity.pdbx_description
1 polymer ?
#
loop_
_entity_poly.entity_id
_entity_poly.type
_entity_poly.pdbx_seq_one_letter_code
_entity_poly.pdbx_strand_id
1 'polypeptide(L)'
;ILKKGAMTYKASLNITGGSTNTRYFVSASYVEEEGMYKTDKEIEKQYNTNANARRWNYRMNADIDITKSTLLNVGISGMLKKVNDTGRGSSLVWNSLMGQTPVSIPKVYSNGYFPASEYNENYRDNPWIASTQTGYRQNWTNQIQTNVTLNQKLDFITEGLKFIGRFGYDTNNSNYINKLKAPERWKAERFRDSEGNLVFKRLNEEQKMTQSAGGSGDRHEFFEAELHYNRVFNKHHHVGSVLKYNQDSKIRTYNLGSDLKNSVPVRHQGFSGRFTYNWKYR
;
A
#
# COMPACT_ATOMS: atom_id res chain seq x y z
N ILE A 1 6.92 5.71 -27.29
CA ILE A 1 7.01 4.98 -26.03
C ILE A 1 5.84 5.35 -25.12
N LEU A 2 5.48 6.63 -25.02
CA LEU A 2 4.34 7.08 -24.25
C LEU A 2 3.06 7.10 -25.10
N LYS A 3 1.92 6.79 -24.46
CA LYS A 3 0.58 7.04 -25.01
C LYS A 3 0.30 8.52 -25.04
N LYS A 4 -0.69 8.96 -25.82
CA LYS A 4 -1.17 10.36 -25.81
C LYS A 4 -1.89 10.71 -24.50
N GLY A 5 -2.44 9.74 -23.81
CA GLY A 5 -3.11 9.85 -22.52
C GLY A 5 -3.29 8.49 -21.85
N ALA A 6 -3.56 8.51 -20.57
CA ALA A 6 -3.96 7.36 -19.77
C ALA A 6 -5.20 7.76 -18.96
N MET A 7 -6.13 6.82 -18.81
CA MET A 7 -7.39 7.07 -18.12
C MET A 7 -7.26 6.74 -16.63
N THR A 8 -8.01 7.47 -15.82
CA THR A 8 -8.23 7.13 -14.42
C THR A 8 -9.72 6.92 -14.20
N TYR A 9 -10.07 5.71 -13.76
CA TYR A 9 -11.45 5.33 -13.45
C TYR A 9 -11.63 5.37 -11.94
N LYS A 10 -12.73 5.99 -11.49
CA LYS A 10 -13.08 6.04 -10.07
C LYS A 10 -14.55 5.69 -9.90
N ALA A 11 -14.83 4.81 -8.96
CA ALA A 11 -16.18 4.49 -8.52
C ALA A 11 -16.22 4.51 -7.00
N SER A 12 -17.32 5.01 -6.41
CA SER A 12 -17.53 5.00 -4.97
C SER A 12 -18.99 4.76 -4.65
N LEU A 13 -19.21 3.99 -3.60
CA LEU A 13 -20.54 3.70 -3.03
C LEU A 13 -20.49 4.01 -1.55
N ASN A 14 -21.46 4.78 -1.08
CA ASN A 14 -21.63 5.07 0.34
C ASN A 14 -23.06 4.74 0.74
N ILE A 15 -23.20 4.03 1.84
CA ILE A 15 -24.50 3.64 2.40
C ILE A 15 -24.52 4.10 3.85
N THR A 16 -25.52 4.86 4.22
CA THR A 16 -25.78 5.26 5.60
C THR A 16 -27.16 4.76 5.99
N GLY A 17 -27.28 4.32 7.21
CA GLY A 17 -28.58 3.90 7.73
C GLY A 17 -28.54 3.71 9.23
N GLY A 18 -29.71 3.39 9.78
CA GLY A 18 -29.81 3.12 11.19
C GLY A 18 -31.25 2.86 11.64
N SER A 19 -31.35 2.49 12.89
CA SER A 19 -32.59 2.33 13.64
C SER A 19 -32.48 3.12 14.94
N THR A 20 -33.43 2.92 15.85
CA THR A 20 -33.40 3.53 17.19
C THR A 20 -32.12 3.20 17.97
N ASN A 21 -31.54 2.00 17.75
CA ASN A 21 -30.43 1.48 18.55
C ASN A 21 -29.14 1.25 17.73
N THR A 22 -29.17 1.50 16.42
CA THR A 22 -28.00 1.22 15.57
C THR A 22 -27.88 2.30 14.51
N ARG A 23 -26.69 2.80 14.31
CA ARG A 23 -26.31 3.71 13.22
C ARG A 23 -25.12 3.10 12.50
N TYR A 24 -25.15 3.09 11.18
CA TYR A 24 -24.03 2.56 10.41
C TYR A 24 -23.72 3.41 9.18
N PHE A 25 -22.47 3.33 8.81
CA PHE A 25 -21.92 3.88 7.59
C PHE A 25 -21.04 2.83 6.92
N VAL A 26 -21.31 2.54 5.65
CA VAL A 26 -20.49 1.65 4.82
C VAL A 26 -20.05 2.43 3.59
N SER A 27 -18.76 2.34 3.26
CA SER A 27 -18.17 2.95 2.08
C SER A 27 -17.29 1.94 1.36
N ALA A 28 -17.41 1.88 0.04
CA ALA A 28 -16.50 1.15 -0.84
C ALA A 28 -16.09 2.05 -1.99
N SER A 29 -14.81 2.01 -2.36
CA SER A 29 -14.31 2.74 -3.51
C SER A 29 -13.29 1.93 -4.30
N TYR A 30 -13.34 2.13 -5.61
CA TYR A 30 -12.41 1.56 -6.56
C TYR A 30 -11.74 2.68 -7.38
N VAL A 31 -10.44 2.59 -7.54
CA VAL A 31 -9.66 3.47 -8.41
C VAL A 31 -8.77 2.60 -9.29
N GLU A 32 -8.82 2.85 -10.58
CA GLU A 32 -7.92 2.26 -11.56
C GLU A 32 -7.20 3.37 -12.32
N GLU A 33 -5.88 3.30 -12.33
CA GLU A 33 -5.00 4.20 -13.06
C GLU A 33 -4.30 3.41 -14.16
N GLU A 34 -4.59 3.73 -15.40
CA GLU A 34 -3.91 3.12 -16.54
C GLU A 34 -2.47 3.62 -16.65
N GLY A 35 -1.59 2.74 -17.10
CA GLY A 35 -0.22 3.11 -17.38
C GLY A 35 -0.06 3.90 -18.68
N MET A 36 0.92 4.80 -18.69
CA MET A 36 1.22 5.70 -19.80
C MET A 36 2.09 5.09 -20.90
N TYR A 37 2.65 3.90 -20.70
CA TYR A 37 3.52 3.28 -21.70
C TYR A 37 2.72 2.67 -22.84
N LYS A 38 3.25 2.77 -24.05
CA LYS A 38 2.82 1.92 -25.16
C LYS A 38 3.30 0.50 -24.93
N THR A 39 2.49 -0.46 -25.29
CA THR A 39 2.78 -1.88 -25.14
C THR A 39 3.15 -2.51 -26.49
N ASP A 40 3.82 -3.63 -26.46
CA ASP A 40 4.06 -4.49 -27.60
C ASP A 40 2.93 -5.51 -27.70
N LYS A 41 2.23 -5.57 -28.85
CA LYS A 41 1.04 -6.40 -29.02
C LYS A 41 1.33 -7.91 -28.85
N GLU A 42 2.49 -8.37 -29.23
CA GLU A 42 2.86 -9.79 -29.08
C GLU A 42 3.17 -10.13 -27.62
N ILE A 43 3.81 -9.20 -26.90
CA ILE A 43 4.07 -9.35 -25.47
C ILE A 43 2.78 -9.24 -24.65
N GLU A 44 1.86 -8.36 -25.05
CA GLU A 44 0.56 -8.18 -24.36
C GLU A 44 -0.29 -9.45 -24.32
N LYS A 45 -0.17 -10.31 -25.32
CA LYS A 45 -0.82 -11.64 -25.34
C LYS A 45 -0.31 -12.56 -24.23
N GLN A 46 0.89 -12.32 -23.72
CA GLN A 46 1.53 -13.17 -22.72
C GLN A 46 1.43 -12.56 -21.31
N TYR A 47 1.70 -11.25 -21.17
CA TYR A 47 1.67 -10.53 -19.90
C TYR A 47 1.60 -9.02 -20.12
N ASN A 48 1.11 -8.32 -19.11
CA ASN A 48 1.02 -6.86 -19.12
C ASN A 48 2.30 -6.25 -18.54
N THR A 49 3.02 -5.45 -19.35
CA THR A 49 4.23 -4.72 -18.96
C THR A 49 3.96 -3.28 -18.55
N ASN A 50 2.73 -2.78 -18.72
CA ASN A 50 2.42 -1.37 -18.48
C ASN A 50 2.34 -1.08 -16.98
N ALA A 51 2.82 0.10 -16.58
CA ALA A 51 2.74 0.60 -15.22
C ALA A 51 1.30 1.05 -14.94
N ASN A 52 0.51 0.21 -14.29
CA ASN A 52 -0.86 0.52 -13.89
C ASN A 52 -1.09 0.25 -12.40
N ALA A 53 -2.05 0.92 -11.81
CA ALA A 53 -2.40 0.73 -10.41
C ALA A 53 -3.91 0.54 -10.25
N ARG A 54 -4.28 -0.36 -9.35
CA ARG A 54 -5.65 -0.62 -8.91
C ARG A 54 -5.72 -0.54 -7.41
N ARG A 55 -6.71 0.17 -6.89
CA ARG A 55 -6.90 0.34 -5.46
C ARG A 55 -8.37 0.17 -5.09
N TRP A 56 -8.63 -0.68 -4.13
CA TRP A 56 -9.91 -0.87 -3.47
C TRP A 56 -9.78 -0.35 -2.05
N ASN A 57 -10.70 0.49 -1.64
CA ASN A 57 -10.82 0.90 -0.24
C ASN A 57 -12.21 0.53 0.25
N TYR A 58 -12.28 0.14 1.50
CA TYR A 58 -13.55 -0.11 2.18
C TYR A 58 -13.50 0.46 3.60
N ARG A 59 -14.65 0.88 4.08
CA ARG A 59 -14.84 1.34 5.45
C ARG A 59 -16.24 0.99 5.92
N MET A 60 -16.31 0.49 7.13
CA MET A 60 -17.56 0.29 7.84
C MET A 60 -17.42 0.86 9.25
N ASN A 61 -18.36 1.67 9.66
CA ASN A 61 -18.51 2.13 11.04
C ASN A 61 -19.91 1.77 11.50
N ALA A 62 -20.03 1.29 12.73
CA ALA A 62 -21.30 1.01 13.36
C ALA A 62 -21.27 1.49 14.81
N ASP A 63 -22.32 2.22 15.20
CA ASP A 63 -22.61 2.59 16.57
C ASP A 63 -23.85 1.81 17.02
N ILE A 64 -23.71 1.02 18.06
CA ILE A 64 -24.76 0.11 18.54
C ILE A 64 -25.04 0.42 20.00
N ASP A 65 -26.21 0.94 20.27
CA ASP A 65 -26.74 1.13 21.64
C ASP A 65 -27.23 -0.24 22.16
N ILE A 66 -26.33 -1.03 22.78
CA ILE A 66 -26.65 -2.37 23.31
C ILE A 66 -27.67 -2.25 24.43
N THR A 67 -27.48 -1.24 25.29
CA THR A 67 -28.43 -0.86 26.32
C THR A 67 -28.45 0.66 26.42
N LYS A 68 -29.33 1.22 27.25
CA LYS A 68 -29.39 2.67 27.55
C LYS A 68 -28.06 3.21 28.16
N SER A 69 -27.26 2.33 28.75
CA SER A 69 -26.00 2.67 29.40
C SER A 69 -24.76 2.14 28.66
N THR A 70 -24.94 1.33 27.60
CA THR A 70 -23.86 0.64 26.89
C THR A 70 -23.89 0.98 25.41
N LEU A 71 -22.83 1.67 24.92
CA LEU A 71 -22.65 1.98 23.52
C LEU A 71 -21.38 1.23 23.02
N LEU A 72 -21.54 0.48 21.95
CA LEU A 72 -20.46 -0.18 21.22
C LEU A 72 -20.24 0.55 19.88
N ASN A 73 -19.02 1.04 19.66
CA ASN A 73 -18.58 1.57 18.39
C ASN A 73 -17.64 0.55 17.73
N VAL A 74 -17.91 0.17 16.50
CA VAL A 74 -17.08 -0.73 15.71
C VAL A 74 -16.68 -0.04 14.42
N GLY A 75 -15.39 0.02 14.14
CA GLY A 75 -14.85 0.56 12.91
C GLY A 75 -13.93 -0.47 12.25
N ILE A 76 -14.14 -0.70 10.97
CA ILE A 76 -13.27 -1.50 10.13
C ILE A 76 -12.99 -0.70 8.86
N SER A 77 -11.72 -0.55 8.52
CA SER A 77 -11.31 0.02 7.24
C SER A 77 -10.16 -0.75 6.64
N GLY A 78 -10.06 -0.70 5.33
CA GLY A 78 -8.96 -1.35 4.66
C GLY A 78 -8.73 -0.85 3.25
N MET A 79 -7.56 -1.22 2.75
CA MET A 79 -7.12 -0.92 1.41
C MET A 79 -6.43 -2.15 0.82
N LEU A 80 -6.83 -2.53 -0.38
CA LEU A 80 -6.08 -3.44 -1.24
C LEU A 80 -5.57 -2.66 -2.45
N LYS A 81 -4.26 -2.58 -2.61
CA LYS A 81 -3.61 -1.92 -3.75
C LYS A 81 -2.79 -2.93 -4.53
N LYS A 82 -3.01 -2.98 -5.84
CA LYS A 82 -2.19 -3.73 -6.78
C LYS A 82 -1.52 -2.75 -7.73
N VAL A 83 -0.19 -2.82 -7.83
CA VAL A 83 0.61 -2.03 -8.77
C VAL A 83 1.33 -2.99 -9.69
N ASN A 84 1.18 -2.79 -10.98
CA ASN A 84 1.97 -3.43 -12.01
C ASN A 84 2.99 -2.43 -12.55
N ASP A 85 4.19 -2.89 -12.86
CA ASP A 85 5.26 -2.05 -13.43
C ASP A 85 6.07 -2.87 -14.45
N THR A 86 6.86 -2.19 -15.26
CA THR A 86 7.79 -2.82 -16.20
C THR A 86 8.82 -3.67 -15.45
N GLY A 87 9.39 -4.68 -16.10
CA GLY A 87 10.35 -5.58 -15.45
C GLY A 87 11.55 -4.89 -14.84
N ARG A 88 12.05 -3.82 -15.46
CA ARG A 88 13.17 -3.03 -14.96
C ARG A 88 12.76 -1.81 -14.12
N GLY A 89 11.45 -1.59 -14.01
CA GLY A 89 10.87 -0.48 -13.26
C GLY A 89 10.79 0.83 -14.05
N SER A 90 9.81 1.64 -13.70
CA SER A 90 9.54 2.91 -14.38
C SER A 90 10.71 3.89 -14.33
N SER A 91 11.50 3.88 -13.25
CA SER A 91 12.68 4.76 -13.15
C SER A 91 13.71 4.49 -14.25
N LEU A 92 13.97 3.22 -14.59
CA LEU A 92 14.88 2.90 -15.68
C LEU A 92 14.32 3.33 -17.04
N VAL A 93 13.02 3.14 -17.28
CA VAL A 93 12.37 3.58 -18.52
C VAL A 93 12.51 5.09 -18.69
N TRP A 94 12.26 5.87 -17.64
CA TRP A 94 12.41 7.31 -17.67
C TRP A 94 13.86 7.77 -17.84
N ASN A 95 14.80 7.16 -17.13
CA ASN A 95 16.22 7.47 -17.27
C ASN A 95 16.72 7.16 -18.69
N SER A 96 16.28 6.03 -19.27
CA SER A 96 16.60 5.67 -20.64
C SER A 96 15.98 6.65 -21.65
N LEU A 97 14.73 7.05 -21.42
CA LEU A 97 14.04 7.99 -22.29
C LEU A 97 14.68 9.38 -22.31
N MET A 98 15.10 9.88 -21.13
CA MET A 98 15.77 11.18 -21.00
C MET A 98 17.24 11.13 -21.41
N GLY A 99 17.89 9.98 -21.31
CA GLY A 99 19.30 9.79 -21.68
C GLY A 99 19.54 9.53 -23.18
N GLN A 100 18.48 9.36 -23.98
CA GLN A 100 18.59 9.08 -25.42
C GLN A 100 18.04 10.23 -26.26
N THR A 101 18.70 10.49 -27.37
CA THR A 101 18.14 11.39 -28.40
C THR A 101 17.37 10.56 -29.44
N PRO A 102 16.44 11.17 -30.20
CA PRO A 102 15.68 10.45 -31.24
C PRO A 102 16.52 9.76 -32.30
N VAL A 103 17.76 10.23 -32.49
CA VAL A 103 18.69 9.72 -33.52
C VAL A 103 19.79 8.83 -32.97
N SER A 104 19.88 8.65 -31.64
CA SER A 104 21.00 7.89 -31.03
C SER A 104 20.87 6.38 -31.19
N ILE A 105 19.61 5.87 -31.11
CA ILE A 105 19.32 4.45 -31.19
C ILE A 105 17.90 4.23 -31.75
N PRO A 106 17.71 3.35 -32.74
CA PRO A 106 16.38 3.07 -33.25
C PRO A 106 15.57 2.25 -32.25
N LYS A 107 14.27 2.24 -32.38
CA LYS A 107 13.37 1.42 -31.57
C LYS A 107 13.65 -0.06 -31.75
N VAL A 108 13.75 -0.50 -33.01
CA VAL A 108 14.08 -1.85 -33.47
C VAL A 108 14.76 -1.69 -34.81
N TYR A 109 15.76 -2.50 -35.13
CA TYR A 109 16.36 -2.53 -36.45
C TYR A 109 15.41 -3.13 -37.50
N SER A 110 15.65 -2.85 -38.78
CA SER A 110 14.79 -3.34 -39.90
C SER A 110 14.69 -4.87 -39.97
N ASN A 111 15.70 -5.58 -39.49
CA ASN A 111 15.73 -7.04 -39.41
C ASN A 111 15.08 -7.60 -38.12
N GLY A 112 14.47 -6.76 -37.30
CA GLY A 112 13.82 -7.16 -36.04
C GLY A 112 14.76 -7.22 -34.83
N TYR A 113 16.04 -6.99 -34.97
CA TYR A 113 16.99 -6.99 -33.86
C TYR A 113 16.76 -5.83 -32.91
N PHE A 114 16.89 -6.09 -31.60
CA PHE A 114 16.78 -5.07 -30.57
C PHE A 114 18.13 -4.36 -30.39
N PRO A 115 18.16 -3.03 -30.60
CA PRO A 115 19.38 -2.26 -30.46
C PRO A 115 19.77 -2.05 -29.00
N ALA A 116 21.06 -2.02 -28.73
CA ALA A 116 21.64 -1.59 -27.46
C ALA A 116 22.86 -0.71 -27.67
N SER A 117 23.20 0.09 -26.65
CA SER A 117 24.44 0.87 -26.60
C SER A 117 25.51 0.07 -25.86
N GLU A 118 26.76 0.11 -26.32
CA GLU A 118 27.90 -0.43 -25.60
C GLU A 118 28.25 0.39 -24.34
N TYR A 119 27.82 1.65 -24.31
CA TYR A 119 28.22 2.60 -23.29
C TYR A 119 27.12 2.76 -22.27
N ASN A 120 27.38 2.27 -21.06
CA ASN A 120 26.61 2.50 -19.85
C ASN A 120 25.21 1.85 -19.80
N GLU A 121 25.15 0.72 -19.15
CA GLU A 121 23.96 -0.13 -19.03
C GLU A 121 22.77 0.51 -18.30
N ASN A 122 23.00 1.54 -17.48
CA ASN A 122 21.95 2.07 -16.60
C ASN A 122 21.21 3.30 -17.17
N TYR A 123 21.85 4.12 -18.00
CA TYR A 123 21.30 5.40 -18.47
C TYR A 123 21.08 5.50 -19.98
N ARG A 124 21.50 4.51 -20.74
CA ARG A 124 21.43 4.53 -22.21
C ARG A 124 20.81 3.25 -22.77
N ASP A 125 19.99 2.56 -22.00
CA ASP A 125 19.25 1.43 -22.52
C ASP A 125 18.16 1.90 -23.49
N ASN A 126 17.74 1.02 -24.39
CA ASN A 126 16.62 1.32 -25.28
C ASN A 126 15.33 1.41 -24.48
N PRO A 127 14.70 2.58 -24.39
CA PRO A 127 13.51 2.75 -23.55
C PRO A 127 12.29 1.92 -24.02
N TRP A 128 12.24 1.54 -25.31
CA TRP A 128 11.23 0.61 -25.80
C TRP A 128 11.43 -0.79 -25.22
N ILE A 129 12.66 -1.27 -25.24
CA ILE A 129 13.00 -2.58 -24.66
C ILE A 129 12.76 -2.55 -23.15
N ALA A 130 13.23 -1.51 -22.47
CA ALA A 130 13.04 -1.35 -21.02
C ALA A 130 11.56 -1.38 -20.61
N SER A 131 10.66 -0.80 -21.43
CA SER A 131 9.23 -0.75 -21.14
C SER A 131 8.45 -1.99 -21.58
N THR A 132 8.93 -2.76 -22.58
CA THR A 132 8.10 -3.83 -23.18
C THR A 132 8.72 -5.22 -23.12
N GLN A 133 10.05 -5.35 -23.10
CA GLN A 133 10.74 -6.63 -23.33
C GLN A 133 11.43 -7.20 -22.07
N THR A 134 11.29 -6.56 -20.93
CA THR A 134 12.04 -6.93 -19.71
C THR A 134 11.24 -7.72 -18.69
N GLY A 135 10.01 -8.12 -19.04
CA GLY A 135 9.08 -8.77 -18.11
C GLY A 135 8.24 -7.74 -17.33
N TYR A 136 7.83 -8.10 -16.11
CA TYR A 136 6.98 -7.25 -15.29
C TYR A 136 7.21 -7.46 -13.80
N ARG A 137 6.79 -6.48 -13.01
CA ARG A 137 6.75 -6.51 -11.54
C ARG A 137 5.33 -6.26 -11.07
N GLN A 138 4.92 -6.99 -10.04
CA GLN A 138 3.63 -6.78 -9.40
C GLN A 138 3.83 -6.64 -7.90
N ASN A 139 3.23 -5.61 -7.33
CA ASN A 139 3.19 -5.38 -5.90
C ASN A 139 1.74 -5.35 -5.43
N TRP A 140 1.47 -6.05 -4.34
CA TRP A 140 0.21 -5.99 -3.61
C TRP A 140 0.48 -5.41 -2.23
N THR A 141 -0.35 -4.46 -1.83
CA THR A 141 -0.37 -3.95 -0.46
C THR A 141 -1.78 -4.15 0.08
N ASN A 142 -1.87 -4.80 1.24
CA ASN A 142 -3.11 -5.02 1.95
C ASN A 142 -2.99 -4.41 3.35
N GLN A 143 -3.87 -3.46 3.65
CA GLN A 143 -3.96 -2.83 4.97
C GLN A 143 -5.35 -3.06 5.53
N ILE A 144 -5.42 -3.47 6.78
CA ILE A 144 -6.67 -3.60 7.54
C ILE A 144 -6.46 -2.87 8.86
N GLN A 145 -7.41 -2.02 9.21
CA GLN A 145 -7.47 -1.31 10.48
C GLN A 145 -8.82 -1.58 11.13
N THR A 146 -8.78 -2.01 12.37
CA THR A 146 -9.97 -2.33 13.13
C THR A 146 -9.91 -1.60 14.45
N ASN A 147 -11.02 -0.97 14.84
CA ASN A 147 -11.17 -0.35 16.15
C ASN A 147 -12.52 -0.72 16.74
N VAL A 148 -12.50 -1.10 17.99
CA VAL A 148 -13.71 -1.38 18.78
C VAL A 148 -13.63 -0.55 20.04
N THR A 149 -14.69 0.22 20.33
CA THR A 149 -14.78 1.01 21.56
C THR A 149 -16.08 0.67 22.29
N LEU A 150 -15.95 0.23 23.51
CA LEU A 150 -17.05 0.01 24.43
C LEU A 150 -17.14 1.18 25.40
N ASN A 151 -18.26 1.85 25.41
CA ASN A 151 -18.59 2.91 26.37
C ASN A 151 -19.67 2.41 27.32
N GLN A 152 -19.36 2.28 28.59
CA GLN A 152 -20.26 1.81 29.61
C GLN A 152 -20.47 2.89 30.70
N LYS A 153 -21.67 3.42 30.84
CA LYS A 153 -22.04 4.22 32.01
C LYS A 153 -22.21 3.30 33.21
N LEU A 154 -21.60 3.66 34.32
CA LEU A 154 -21.62 2.89 35.56
C LEU A 154 -22.35 3.67 36.69
N ASP A 155 -23.35 4.49 36.32
CA ASP A 155 -24.15 5.28 37.24
C ASP A 155 -24.86 4.42 38.28
N PHE A 156 -25.07 3.14 37.99
CA PHE A 156 -25.64 2.16 38.94
C PHE A 156 -24.66 1.80 40.09
N ILE A 157 -23.36 2.06 39.92
CA ILE A 157 -22.37 1.92 41.00
C ILE A 157 -22.25 3.28 41.71
N THR A 158 -21.95 4.33 40.96
CA THR A 158 -21.89 5.70 41.45
C THR A 158 -22.14 6.67 40.31
N GLU A 159 -22.90 7.70 40.58
CA GLU A 159 -23.23 8.74 39.60
C GLU A 159 -21.97 9.41 39.05
N GLY A 160 -21.90 9.53 37.70
CA GLY A 160 -20.80 10.14 36.99
C GLY A 160 -19.61 9.22 36.73
N LEU A 161 -19.71 7.91 37.04
CA LEU A 161 -18.72 6.92 36.72
C LEU A 161 -18.98 6.35 35.32
N LYS A 162 -17.89 6.24 34.52
CA LYS A 162 -17.92 5.70 33.16
C LYS A 162 -16.68 4.86 32.90
N PHE A 163 -16.87 3.71 32.27
CA PHE A 163 -15.79 2.88 31.72
C PHE A 163 -15.73 3.05 30.20
N ILE A 164 -14.51 3.12 29.67
CA ILE A 164 -14.25 3.10 28.23
C ILE A 164 -13.18 2.04 27.95
N GLY A 165 -13.53 1.03 27.17
CA GLY A 165 -12.59 0.04 26.65
C GLY A 165 -12.36 0.25 25.17
N ARG A 166 -11.09 0.23 24.71
CA ARG A 166 -10.73 0.32 23.30
C ARG A 166 -9.85 -0.84 22.91
N PHE A 167 -10.14 -1.41 21.75
CA PHE A 167 -9.32 -2.44 21.13
C PHE A 167 -9.06 -2.04 19.67
N GLY A 168 -7.82 -2.10 19.26
CA GLY A 168 -7.38 -1.87 17.89
C GLY A 168 -6.58 -3.07 17.37
N TYR A 169 -6.81 -3.41 16.11
CA TYR A 169 -6.05 -4.44 15.42
C TYR A 169 -5.77 -3.99 13.99
N ASP A 170 -4.50 -3.74 13.71
CA ASP A 170 -4.05 -3.26 12.42
C ASP A 170 -3.07 -4.24 11.80
N THR A 171 -3.21 -4.47 10.49
CA THR A 171 -2.23 -5.21 9.70
C THR A 171 -1.85 -4.44 8.47
N ASN A 172 -0.58 -4.51 8.10
CA ASN A 172 -0.06 -3.99 6.86
C ASN A 172 0.84 -5.03 6.21
N ASN A 173 0.43 -5.56 5.06
CA ASN A 173 1.16 -6.59 4.34
C ASN A 173 1.44 -6.12 2.91
N SER A 174 2.67 -6.30 2.47
CA SER A 174 3.09 -6.01 1.11
C SER A 174 3.80 -7.23 0.53
N ASN A 175 3.38 -7.67 -0.64
CA ASN A 175 3.97 -8.78 -1.37
C ASN A 175 4.35 -8.34 -2.77
N TYR A 176 5.45 -8.86 -3.29
CA TYR A 176 5.85 -8.62 -4.67
C TYR A 176 6.17 -9.92 -5.40
N ILE A 177 5.93 -9.90 -6.69
CA ILE A 177 6.38 -10.90 -7.64
C ILE A 177 7.06 -10.15 -8.80
N ASN A 178 8.31 -10.49 -9.05
CA ASN A 178 9.06 -9.98 -10.20
C ASN A 178 9.27 -11.14 -11.17
N LYS A 179 8.87 -10.94 -12.41
CA LYS A 179 9.15 -11.86 -13.53
C LYS A 179 9.98 -11.10 -14.54
N LEU A 180 11.26 -11.38 -14.57
CA LEU A 180 12.26 -10.62 -15.32
C LEU A 180 12.84 -11.45 -16.42
N LYS A 181 13.01 -10.84 -17.59
CA LYS A 181 13.75 -11.39 -18.72
C LYS A 181 14.61 -10.31 -19.38
N ALA A 182 15.58 -10.71 -20.19
CA ALA A 182 16.29 -9.79 -21.05
C ALA A 182 16.31 -10.35 -22.47
N PRO A 183 15.87 -9.59 -23.47
CA PRO A 183 15.99 -10.01 -24.85
C PRO A 183 17.43 -9.96 -25.32
N GLU A 184 17.73 -10.69 -26.37
CA GLU A 184 18.95 -10.57 -27.13
C GLU A 184 19.10 -9.15 -27.67
N ARG A 185 20.30 -8.57 -27.59
CA ARG A 185 20.57 -7.19 -28.01
C ARG A 185 21.74 -7.12 -28.95
N TRP A 186 21.64 -6.23 -29.91
CA TRP A 186 22.56 -6.10 -31.03
C TRP A 186 23.00 -4.66 -31.22
N LYS A 187 24.21 -4.50 -31.71
CA LYS A 187 24.75 -3.22 -32.16
C LYS A 187 25.04 -3.32 -33.65
N ALA A 188 24.62 -2.31 -34.42
CA ALA A 188 25.07 -2.15 -35.79
C ALA A 188 26.52 -1.61 -35.80
N GLU A 189 27.38 -2.27 -36.53
CA GLU A 189 28.74 -1.82 -36.73
C GLU A 189 28.78 -0.59 -37.66
N ARG A 190 29.90 0.13 -37.65
CA ARG A 190 30.09 1.34 -38.46
C ARG A 190 30.45 1.07 -39.92
N PHE A 191 30.62 -0.19 -40.27
CA PHE A 191 30.92 -0.62 -41.62
C PHE A 191 29.81 -1.51 -42.18
N ARG A 192 29.81 -1.67 -43.49
CA ARG A 192 28.90 -2.53 -44.23
C ARG A 192 29.64 -3.71 -44.80
N ASP A 193 28.93 -4.79 -45.08
CA ASP A 193 29.47 -5.94 -45.80
C ASP A 193 29.68 -5.63 -47.30
N SER A 194 30.19 -6.60 -48.05
CA SER A 194 30.44 -6.47 -49.48
C SER A 194 29.18 -6.25 -50.33
N GLU A 195 28.01 -6.56 -49.77
CA GLU A 195 26.68 -6.38 -50.41
C GLU A 195 26.01 -5.06 -49.97
N GLY A 196 26.68 -4.28 -49.13
CA GLY A 196 26.16 -3.02 -48.62
C GLY A 196 25.19 -3.11 -47.44
N ASN A 197 25.05 -4.29 -46.82
CA ASN A 197 24.18 -4.51 -45.67
C ASN A 197 24.86 -4.09 -44.37
N LEU A 198 24.06 -3.73 -43.36
CA LEU A 198 24.55 -3.46 -42.01
C LEU A 198 25.07 -4.75 -41.37
N VAL A 199 26.24 -4.69 -40.80
CA VAL A 199 26.82 -5.78 -40.00
C VAL A 199 26.41 -5.58 -38.54
N PHE A 200 26.00 -6.66 -37.90
CA PHE A 200 25.52 -6.63 -36.52
C PHE A 200 26.42 -7.45 -35.60
N LYS A 201 26.74 -6.88 -34.45
CA LYS A 201 27.40 -7.56 -33.34
C LYS A 201 26.44 -7.82 -32.23
N ARG A 202 26.30 -9.08 -31.78
CA ARG A 202 25.53 -9.44 -30.61
C ARG A 202 26.26 -8.97 -29.35
N LEU A 203 25.50 -8.25 -28.46
CA LEU A 203 26.07 -7.72 -27.21
C LEU A 203 25.73 -8.62 -26.00
N ASN A 204 24.58 -9.25 -26.00
CA ASN A 204 24.19 -10.21 -24.97
C ASN A 204 23.30 -11.31 -25.53
N GLU A 205 23.25 -12.42 -24.85
CA GLU A 205 22.30 -13.51 -25.11
C GLU A 205 20.96 -13.24 -24.46
N GLU A 206 19.93 -13.89 -25.00
CA GLU A 206 18.60 -13.86 -24.38
C GLU A 206 18.66 -14.52 -22.99
N GLN A 207 18.12 -13.82 -22.00
CA GLN A 207 17.87 -14.38 -20.68
C GLN A 207 16.37 -14.73 -20.58
N LYS A 208 16.09 -16.02 -20.41
CA LYS A 208 14.73 -16.51 -20.19
C LYS A 208 14.12 -15.91 -18.94
N MET A 209 12.79 -15.88 -18.88
CA MET A 209 12.07 -15.32 -17.75
C MET A 209 12.41 -16.05 -16.45
N THR A 210 12.86 -15.29 -15.46
CA THR A 210 13.10 -15.73 -14.10
C THR A 210 12.05 -15.15 -13.17
N GLN A 211 11.82 -15.77 -12.02
CA GLN A 211 10.88 -15.30 -11.02
C GLN A 211 11.58 -15.09 -9.67
N SER A 212 11.25 -13.97 -9.04
CA SER A 212 11.53 -13.76 -7.62
C SER A 212 10.28 -13.22 -6.93
N ALA A 213 10.09 -13.59 -5.68
CA ALA A 213 8.97 -13.13 -4.87
C ALA A 213 9.44 -12.84 -3.45
N GLY A 214 8.73 -11.98 -2.78
CA GLY A 214 8.99 -11.64 -1.39
C GLY A 214 7.89 -10.76 -0.84
N GLY A 215 8.09 -10.29 0.37
CA GLY A 215 7.11 -9.43 1.02
C GLY A 215 7.62 -8.86 2.33
N SER A 216 6.77 -8.07 2.93
CA SER A 216 6.92 -7.54 4.28
C SER A 216 5.54 -7.48 4.92
N GLY A 217 5.49 -7.54 6.23
CA GLY A 217 4.24 -7.43 6.96
C GLY A 217 4.49 -7.09 8.40
N ASP A 218 3.52 -6.39 8.96
CA ASP A 218 3.46 -6.09 10.38
C ASP A 218 2.01 -6.17 10.88
N ARG A 219 1.90 -6.45 12.16
CA ARG A 219 0.66 -6.46 12.92
C ARG A 219 0.84 -5.60 14.15
N HIS A 220 -0.15 -4.77 14.42
CA HIS A 220 -0.21 -3.93 15.61
C HIS A 220 -1.51 -4.21 16.35
N GLU A 221 -1.40 -4.50 17.64
CA GLU A 221 -2.50 -4.74 18.55
C GLU A 221 -2.46 -3.67 19.63
N PHE A 222 -3.57 -3.02 19.87
CA PHE A 222 -3.74 -1.97 20.86
C PHE A 222 -4.90 -2.31 21.78
N PHE A 223 -4.69 -2.16 23.07
CA PHE A 223 -5.72 -2.27 24.09
C PHE A 223 -5.63 -1.09 25.05
N GLU A 224 -6.77 -0.53 25.40
CA GLU A 224 -6.87 0.57 26.35
C GLU A 224 -8.13 0.40 27.23
N ALA A 225 -7.98 0.63 28.50
CA ALA A 225 -9.07 0.66 29.47
C ALA A 225 -8.99 1.98 30.27
N GLU A 226 -10.08 2.73 30.29
CA GLU A 226 -10.18 3.98 31.00
C GLU A 226 -11.36 3.94 31.98
N LEU A 227 -11.15 4.45 33.18
CA LEU A 227 -12.19 4.70 34.16
C LEU A 227 -12.28 6.20 34.39
N HIS A 228 -13.39 6.78 34.05
CA HIS A 228 -13.70 8.20 34.20
C HIS A 228 -14.67 8.40 35.34
N TYR A 229 -14.40 9.36 36.20
CA TYR A 229 -15.35 9.83 37.20
C TYR A 229 -15.48 11.33 37.07
N ASN A 230 -16.71 11.82 37.01
CA ASN A 230 -17.00 13.24 36.96
C ASN A 230 -18.32 13.50 37.70
N ARG A 231 -18.23 14.20 38.84
CA ARG A 231 -19.39 14.49 39.68
C ARG A 231 -19.30 15.88 40.30
N VAL A 232 -20.48 16.50 40.45
CA VAL A 232 -20.64 17.78 41.13
C VAL A 232 -21.27 17.55 42.49
N PHE A 233 -20.58 17.93 43.54
CA PHE A 233 -21.08 17.87 44.91
C PHE A 233 -21.52 19.26 45.37
N ASN A 234 -22.61 19.34 46.07
CA ASN A 234 -23.16 20.56 46.66
C ASN A 234 -23.21 21.76 45.70
N LYS A 235 -23.44 21.51 44.39
CA LYS A 235 -23.50 22.53 43.33
C LYS A 235 -22.21 23.33 43.07
N HIS A 236 -21.17 23.14 43.90
CA HIS A 236 -19.96 23.96 43.85
C HIS A 236 -18.66 23.20 43.73
N HIS A 237 -18.62 21.93 44.07
CA HIS A 237 -17.41 21.12 44.09
C HIS A 237 -17.44 20.18 42.89
N HIS A 238 -16.62 20.47 41.87
CA HIS A 238 -16.49 19.66 40.66
C HIS A 238 -15.30 18.75 40.82
N VAL A 239 -15.52 17.47 40.92
CA VAL A 239 -14.47 16.44 41.03
C VAL A 239 -14.41 15.66 39.73
N GLY A 240 -13.24 15.62 39.12
CA GLY A 240 -12.99 14.81 37.93
C GLY A 240 -11.78 13.92 38.13
N SER A 241 -11.85 12.68 37.68
CA SER A 241 -10.69 11.80 37.65
C SER A 241 -10.72 10.90 36.41
N VAL A 242 -9.55 10.55 35.92
CA VAL A 242 -9.35 9.57 34.85
C VAL A 242 -8.22 8.66 35.28
N LEU A 243 -8.47 7.37 35.27
CA LEU A 243 -7.45 6.32 35.35
C LEU A 243 -7.42 5.59 34.02
N LYS A 244 -6.23 5.39 33.51
CA LYS A 244 -6.01 4.81 32.19
C LYS A 244 -4.94 3.75 32.24
N TYR A 245 -5.21 2.60 31.67
CA TYR A 245 -4.25 1.58 31.31
C TYR A 245 -4.24 1.40 29.80
N ASN A 246 -3.06 1.33 29.20
CA ASN A 246 -2.91 1.01 27.78
C ASN A 246 -1.79 0.00 27.55
N GLN A 247 -1.96 -0.80 26.53
CA GLN A 247 -0.96 -1.74 26.04
C GLN A 247 -0.96 -1.71 24.51
N ASP A 248 0.21 -1.65 23.91
CA ASP A 248 0.39 -1.88 22.50
C ASP A 248 1.43 -2.99 22.24
N SER A 249 1.27 -3.68 21.13
CA SER A 249 2.12 -4.77 20.69
C SER A 249 2.30 -4.69 19.19
N LYS A 250 3.55 -4.57 18.73
CA LYS A 250 3.89 -4.57 17.31
C LYS A 250 4.82 -5.72 16.98
N ILE A 251 4.48 -6.50 15.95
CA ILE A 251 5.26 -7.65 15.51
C ILE A 251 5.39 -7.66 13.98
N ARG A 252 6.55 -8.06 13.49
CA ARG A 252 6.72 -8.42 12.07
C ARG A 252 6.08 -9.77 11.80
N THR A 253 5.37 -9.90 10.69
CA THR A 253 4.67 -11.13 10.31
C THR A 253 5.30 -11.85 9.12
N TYR A 254 6.28 -11.22 8.47
CA TYR A 254 6.92 -11.75 7.27
C TYR A 254 8.40 -11.33 7.18
N ASN A 255 9.21 -12.15 6.52
CA ASN A 255 10.65 -11.92 6.27
C ASN A 255 11.45 -11.73 7.58
N LEU A 256 11.25 -12.65 8.52
CA LEU A 256 11.85 -12.59 9.84
C LEU A 256 13.37 -12.87 9.83
N GLY A 257 13.90 -13.48 8.75
CA GLY A 257 15.27 -13.93 8.70
C GLY A 257 15.56 -15.04 9.71
N SER A 258 16.82 -15.21 10.09
CA SER A 258 17.28 -16.20 11.08
C SER A 258 17.43 -15.67 12.50
N ASP A 259 17.27 -14.34 12.70
CA ASP A 259 17.36 -13.75 14.03
C ASP A 259 16.02 -13.88 14.77
N LEU A 260 16.03 -14.62 15.87
CA LEU A 260 14.88 -14.85 16.73
C LEU A 260 14.26 -13.54 17.28
N LYS A 261 15.04 -12.48 17.43
CA LYS A 261 14.54 -11.16 17.87
C LYS A 261 13.47 -10.59 16.93
N ASN A 262 13.54 -10.90 15.65
CA ASN A 262 12.57 -10.44 14.68
C ASN A 262 11.17 -11.05 14.86
N SER A 263 11.06 -12.17 15.55
CA SER A 263 9.78 -12.83 15.87
C SER A 263 9.21 -12.39 17.23
N VAL A 264 9.96 -11.62 18.02
CA VAL A 264 9.51 -11.14 19.32
C VAL A 264 8.75 -9.81 19.12
N PRO A 265 7.52 -9.69 19.62
CA PRO A 265 6.77 -8.44 19.55
C PRO A 265 7.41 -7.37 20.43
N VAL A 266 7.46 -6.17 19.91
CA VAL A 266 7.76 -4.97 20.72
C VAL A 266 6.49 -4.58 21.45
N ARG A 267 6.53 -4.53 22.78
CA ARG A 267 5.37 -4.24 23.63
C ARG A 267 5.65 -3.02 24.50
N HIS A 268 4.65 -2.15 24.61
CA HIS A 268 4.65 -1.05 25.56
C HIS A 268 3.40 -1.15 26.43
N GLN A 269 3.55 -0.84 27.70
CA GLN A 269 2.46 -0.79 28.66
C GLN A 269 2.56 0.52 29.42
N GLY A 270 1.42 1.14 29.66
CA GLY A 270 1.36 2.40 30.38
C GLY A 270 0.19 2.42 31.35
N PHE A 271 0.44 3.04 32.49
CA PHE A 271 -0.59 3.40 33.44
C PHE A 271 -0.50 4.89 33.72
N SER A 272 -1.61 5.60 33.65
CA SER A 272 -1.68 7.03 33.88
C SER A 272 -2.97 7.41 34.61
N GLY A 273 -2.89 8.49 35.37
CA GLY A 273 -4.04 9.01 36.08
C GLY A 273 -4.03 10.54 36.14
N ARG A 274 -5.20 11.12 36.17
CA ARG A 274 -5.41 12.54 36.36
C ARG A 274 -6.54 12.74 37.34
N PHE A 275 -6.35 13.66 38.31
CA PHE A 275 -7.37 14.14 39.19
C PHE A 275 -7.53 15.65 39.01
N THR A 276 -8.78 16.12 38.99
CA THR A 276 -9.14 17.53 38.87
C THR A 276 -10.17 17.89 39.93
N TYR A 277 -9.97 19.04 40.53
CA TYR A 277 -10.95 19.62 41.43
C TYR A 277 -11.11 21.10 41.11
N ASN A 278 -12.36 21.53 40.95
CA ASN A 278 -12.69 22.93 40.73
C ASN A 278 -13.80 23.34 41.72
N TRP A 279 -13.66 24.51 42.31
CA TRP A 279 -14.68 25.11 43.14
C TRP A 279 -15.32 26.27 42.39
N LYS A 280 -16.68 26.22 42.21
CA LYS A 280 -17.46 27.21 41.48
C LYS A 280 -16.88 27.57 40.08
N TYR A 281 -16.25 26.63 39.40
CA TYR A 281 -15.59 26.86 38.11
C TYR A 281 -14.50 27.97 38.11
N ARG A 282 -13.80 28.14 39.20
CA ARG A 282 -12.70 29.09 39.33
C ARG A 282 -11.36 28.35 39.26
#